data_5cae4c9d2ef715b4c56cf82f96fd64e3
#
_entry.id   5cae4c9d2ef715b4c56cf82f96fd64e3
#
_cell.length_a   1.000
_cell.length_b   1.000
_cell.length_c   1.000
_cell.angle_alpha   90.00
_cell.angle_beta   90.00
_cell.angle_gamma   90.00
#
_symmetry.space_group_name_H-M   'P 1'
#
loop_
_entity.id
_entity.type
_entity.pdbx_description
1 polymer ?
#
loop_
_entity_poly.entity_id
_entity_poly.type
_entity_poly.pdbx_seq_one_letter_code
_entity_poly.pdbx_strand_id
1 'polypeptide(L)'
;MLKKYIKGMLSAEMRIKLRYKSRSFKAFFYSSNLTKLADIHKTDKSRHHFYTKHYQFHFNSYRFKKINLLEIGVGGYENPLLGGESLRMWKSFFPFANIFSIDIFDKTFHEENRIKIFKGSQID
;
A
#
# COMPACT_ATOMS: atom_id res chain seq x y z
N MET A 1 23.96 7.36 17.72
CA MET A 1 23.36 7.80 19.00
C MET A 1 22.02 8.51 18.79
N LEU A 2 21.93 9.55 17.97
CA LEU A 2 20.67 10.30 17.72
C LEU A 2 19.52 9.42 17.18
N LYS A 3 19.78 8.53 16.21
CA LYS A 3 18.78 7.58 15.68
C LYS A 3 18.20 6.64 16.75
N LYS A 4 19.02 6.21 17.72
CA LYS A 4 18.60 5.32 18.81
C LYS A 4 17.72 6.09 19.82
N TYR A 5 18.07 7.35 20.06
CA TYR A 5 17.32 8.24 20.96
C TYR A 5 15.94 8.59 20.39
N ILE A 6 15.88 9.00 19.13
CA ILE A 6 14.61 9.28 18.43
C ILE A 6 13.72 8.04 18.38
N LYS A 7 14.31 6.85 18.15
CA LYS A 7 13.57 5.57 18.14
C LYS A 7 12.89 5.26 19.47
N GLY A 8 13.49 5.68 20.59
CA GLY A 8 12.92 5.52 21.93
C GLY A 8 11.77 6.49 22.24
N MET A 9 11.67 7.62 21.53
CA MET A 9 10.64 8.65 21.76
C MET A 9 9.36 8.43 20.95
N LEU A 10 9.41 7.62 19.88
CA LEU A 10 8.27 7.40 18.98
C LEU A 10 7.53 6.10 19.35
N SER A 11 6.20 6.17 19.34
CA SER A 11 5.38 4.98 19.45
C SER A 11 5.62 4.00 18.28
N ALA A 12 5.26 2.72 18.47
CA ALA A 12 5.37 1.71 17.42
C ALA A 12 4.59 2.11 16.16
N GLU A 13 3.38 2.65 16.34
CA GLU A 13 2.54 3.13 15.23
C GLU A 13 3.18 4.28 14.46
N MET A 14 3.76 5.24 15.15
CA MET A 14 4.46 6.37 14.51
C MET A 14 5.67 5.91 13.70
N ARG A 15 6.44 4.95 14.23
CA ARG A 15 7.57 4.35 13.50
C ARG A 15 7.13 3.65 12.22
N ILE A 16 6.02 2.92 12.28
CA ILE A 16 5.44 2.24 11.11
C ILE A 16 5.00 3.28 10.07
N LYS A 17 4.26 4.30 10.47
CA LYS A 17 3.79 5.37 9.58
C LYS A 17 4.94 6.15 8.93
N LEU A 18 5.99 6.45 9.66
CA LEU A 18 7.19 7.08 9.11
C LEU A 18 7.89 6.20 8.07
N ARG A 19 7.93 4.88 8.30
CA ARG A 19 8.45 3.93 7.33
C ARG A 19 7.63 3.93 6.04
N TYR A 20 6.31 3.98 6.14
CA TYR A 20 5.43 4.09 4.96
C TYR A 20 5.66 5.39 4.19
N LYS A 21 5.78 6.51 4.86
CA LYS A 21 6.11 7.80 4.23
C LYS A 21 7.45 7.76 3.51
N SER A 22 8.48 7.19 4.12
CA SER A 22 9.81 7.02 3.51
C SER A 22 9.75 6.15 2.25
N ARG A 23 9.01 5.04 2.29
CA ARG A 23 8.80 4.18 1.11
C ARG A 23 8.05 4.92 0.01
N SER A 24 7.00 5.66 0.35
CA SER A 24 6.21 6.45 -0.61
C SER A 24 7.05 7.53 -1.28
N PHE A 25 7.93 8.20 -0.54
CA PHE A 25 8.87 9.16 -1.10
C PHE A 25 9.82 8.50 -2.11
N LYS A 26 10.41 7.35 -1.75
CA LYS A 26 11.25 6.57 -2.66
C LYS A 26 10.48 6.09 -3.89
N ALA A 27 9.25 5.65 -3.69
CA ALA A 27 8.37 5.14 -4.75
C ALA A 27 8.07 6.19 -5.82
N PHE A 28 8.04 7.47 -5.47
CA PHE A 28 7.83 8.56 -6.42
C PHE A 28 8.80 8.51 -7.60
N PHE A 29 10.05 8.16 -7.36
CA PHE A 29 11.09 8.06 -8.41
C PHE A 29 10.96 6.81 -9.29
N TYR A 30 10.11 5.86 -8.92
CA TYR A 30 9.90 4.59 -9.62
C TYR A 30 8.43 4.37 -9.99
N SER A 31 7.65 5.44 -10.06
CA SER A 31 6.19 5.37 -10.17
C SER A 31 5.67 4.66 -11.43
N SER A 32 6.49 4.56 -12.48
CA SER A 32 6.13 3.86 -13.74
C SER A 32 6.50 2.37 -13.75
N ASN A 33 7.16 1.86 -12.72
CA ASN A 33 7.63 0.47 -12.66
C ASN A 33 6.94 -0.28 -11.52
N LEU A 34 5.87 -1.00 -11.83
CA LEU A 34 5.05 -1.66 -10.83
C LEU A 34 5.82 -2.73 -10.03
N THR A 35 6.72 -3.47 -10.67
CA THR A 35 7.56 -4.46 -9.98
C THR A 35 8.47 -3.79 -8.95
N LYS A 36 9.08 -2.66 -9.31
CA LYS A 36 9.91 -1.88 -8.39
C LYS A 36 9.10 -1.30 -7.24
N LEU A 37 7.89 -0.82 -7.52
CA LEU A 37 6.98 -0.33 -6.48
C LEU A 37 6.58 -1.45 -5.52
N ALA A 38 6.31 -2.65 -6.02
CA ALA A 38 6.01 -3.81 -5.19
C ALA A 38 7.17 -4.14 -4.23
N ASP A 39 8.40 -4.06 -4.72
CA ASP A 39 9.59 -4.29 -3.89
C ASP A 39 9.80 -3.18 -2.84
N ILE A 40 9.58 -1.92 -3.22
CA ILE A 40 9.71 -0.77 -2.31
C ILE A 40 8.67 -0.87 -1.17
N HIS A 41 7.43 -1.17 -1.50
CA HIS A 41 6.34 -1.28 -0.51
C HIS A 41 6.29 -2.63 0.21
N LYS A 42 7.13 -3.59 -0.21
CA LYS A 42 7.23 -4.93 0.39
C LYS A 42 5.99 -5.79 0.23
N THR A 43 5.24 -5.60 -0.84
CA THR A 43 4.15 -6.53 -1.19
C THR A 43 4.70 -7.83 -1.79
N ASP A 44 3.96 -8.92 -1.62
CA ASP A 44 4.30 -10.25 -2.15
C ASP A 44 4.07 -10.40 -3.67
N LYS A 45 3.40 -9.42 -4.30
CA LYS A 45 2.96 -9.50 -5.69
C LYS A 45 4.10 -9.62 -6.72
N SER A 46 5.32 -9.18 -6.39
CA SER A 46 6.48 -9.32 -7.27
C SER A 46 7.25 -10.62 -7.05
N ARG A 47 7.40 -11.07 -5.81
CA ARG A 47 8.32 -12.15 -5.44
C ARG A 47 7.69 -13.53 -5.44
N HIS A 48 6.50 -13.67 -4.88
CA HIS A 48 5.85 -14.98 -4.71
C HIS A 48 4.89 -15.33 -5.84
N HIS A 49 4.26 -14.34 -6.44
CA HIS A 49 3.19 -14.57 -7.41
C HIS A 49 3.50 -14.02 -8.80
N PHE A 50 4.54 -13.24 -8.99
CA PHE A 50 4.95 -12.65 -10.28
C PHE A 50 3.82 -11.89 -11.03
N TYR A 51 2.85 -11.37 -10.30
CA TYR A 51 1.68 -10.72 -10.88
C TYR A 51 1.97 -9.34 -11.46
N THR A 52 3.02 -8.66 -10.99
CA THR A 52 3.27 -7.25 -11.32
C THR A 52 3.49 -7.01 -12.82
N LYS A 53 4.13 -7.91 -13.54
CA LYS A 53 4.33 -7.79 -14.99
C LYS A 53 3.00 -7.85 -15.74
N HIS A 54 2.10 -8.76 -15.34
CA HIS A 54 0.77 -8.88 -15.93
C HIS A 54 -0.11 -7.68 -15.60
N TYR A 55 -0.10 -7.23 -14.35
CA TYR A 55 -0.83 -6.03 -13.93
C TYR A 55 -0.33 -4.80 -14.67
N GLN A 56 0.97 -4.62 -14.80
CA GLN A 56 1.51 -3.47 -15.50
C GLN A 56 1.10 -3.47 -16.97
N PHE A 57 1.15 -4.61 -17.64
CA PHE A 57 0.71 -4.74 -19.03
C PHE A 57 -0.75 -4.31 -19.20
N HIS A 58 -1.65 -4.77 -18.35
CA HIS A 58 -3.08 -4.48 -18.46
C HIS A 58 -3.46 -3.09 -17.93
N PHE A 59 -2.75 -2.57 -16.93
CA PHE A 59 -3.14 -1.35 -16.22
C PHE A 59 -2.37 -0.10 -16.64
N ASN A 60 -1.33 -0.25 -17.44
CA ASN A 60 -0.50 0.89 -17.81
C ASN A 60 -1.28 2.00 -18.53
N SER A 61 -2.27 1.64 -19.34
CA SER A 61 -3.15 2.59 -20.03
C SER A 61 -4.07 3.40 -19.08
N TYR A 62 -4.30 2.92 -17.87
CA TYR A 62 -5.12 3.59 -16.86
C TYR A 62 -4.31 4.46 -15.90
N ARG A 63 -2.98 4.42 -15.97
CA ARG A 63 -2.09 4.97 -14.96
C ARG A 63 -2.35 6.45 -14.65
N PHE A 64 -2.65 7.27 -15.64
CA PHE A 64 -2.89 8.70 -15.47
C PHE A 64 -4.38 9.09 -15.48
N LYS A 65 -5.26 8.13 -15.47
CA LYS A 65 -6.71 8.37 -15.41
C LYS A 65 -7.18 8.51 -13.96
N LYS A 66 -8.24 9.31 -13.77
CA LYS A 66 -8.98 9.33 -12.51
C LYS A 66 -9.83 8.07 -12.43
N ILE A 67 -9.33 7.07 -11.73
CA ILE A 67 -10.03 5.80 -11.51
C ILE A 67 -10.27 5.56 -10.04
N ASN A 68 -11.25 4.71 -9.75
CA ASN A 68 -11.45 4.11 -8.44
C ASN A 68 -11.00 2.65 -8.54
N LEU A 69 -10.04 2.26 -7.70
CA LEU A 69 -9.54 0.90 -7.63
C LEU A 69 -9.98 0.28 -6.32
N LEU A 70 -10.61 -0.89 -6.40
CA LEU A 70 -10.98 -1.68 -5.23
C LEU A 70 -10.12 -2.95 -5.18
N GLU A 71 -9.43 -3.15 -4.07
CA GLU A 71 -8.75 -4.39 -3.74
C GLU A 71 -9.46 -5.07 -2.56
N ILE A 72 -9.77 -6.36 -2.69
CA ILE A 72 -10.39 -7.14 -1.64
C ILE A 72 -9.29 -7.75 -0.78
N GLY A 73 -9.29 -7.42 0.52
CA GLY A 73 -8.27 -7.83 1.47
C GLY A 73 -7.12 -6.84 1.60
N VAL A 74 -6.86 -6.41 2.82
CA VAL A 74 -5.73 -5.51 3.15
C VAL A 74 -4.47 -6.30 3.48
N GLY A 75 -4.63 -7.54 3.95
CA GLY A 75 -3.54 -8.38 4.41
C GLY A 75 -3.21 -8.22 5.89
N GLY A 76 -2.31 -9.07 6.38
CA GLY A 76 -1.89 -9.05 7.78
C GLY A 76 -2.86 -9.70 8.76
N TYR A 77 -3.84 -10.43 8.26
CA TYR A 77 -4.85 -11.14 9.05
C TYR A 77 -5.49 -10.22 10.11
N GLU A 78 -5.70 -10.69 11.34
CA GLU A 78 -6.32 -9.94 12.43
C GLU A 78 -5.44 -8.82 13.01
N ASN A 79 -4.13 -8.79 12.73
CA ASN A 79 -3.26 -7.75 13.27
C ASN A 79 -3.52 -6.40 12.58
N PRO A 80 -4.04 -5.39 13.29
CA PRO A 80 -4.43 -4.11 12.68
C PRO A 80 -3.24 -3.31 12.13
N LEU A 81 -2.02 -3.58 12.59
CA LEU A 81 -0.81 -2.85 12.18
C LEU A 81 -0.11 -3.48 10.97
N LEU A 82 -0.51 -4.68 10.56
CA LEU A 82 0.05 -5.36 9.38
C LEU A 82 -0.87 -5.23 8.18
N GLY A 83 -0.30 -5.27 6.99
CA GLY A 83 -1.01 -5.18 5.72
C GLY A 83 -0.87 -3.83 5.02
N GLY A 84 -1.64 -3.65 3.97
CA GLY A 84 -1.72 -2.40 3.20
C GLY A 84 -0.57 -2.15 2.21
N GLU A 85 0.36 -3.06 2.08
CA GLU A 85 1.52 -2.91 1.18
C GLU A 85 1.09 -2.73 -0.28
N SER A 86 0.19 -3.57 -0.75
CA SER A 86 -0.32 -3.48 -2.13
C SER A 86 -1.15 -2.22 -2.37
N LEU A 87 -1.90 -1.76 -1.39
CA LEU A 87 -2.67 -0.51 -1.50
C LEU A 87 -1.73 0.70 -1.71
N ARG A 88 -0.61 0.74 -0.99
CA ARG A 88 0.40 1.79 -1.16
C ARG A 88 1.14 1.67 -2.49
N MET A 89 1.37 0.44 -2.96
CA MET A 89 1.91 0.19 -4.30
C MET A 89 0.96 0.75 -5.38
N TRP A 90 -0.33 0.45 -5.31
CA TRP A 90 -1.31 0.97 -6.27
C TRP A 90 -1.42 2.49 -6.23
N LYS A 91 -1.43 3.07 -5.04
CA LYS A 91 -1.44 4.53 -4.87
C LYS A 91 -0.24 5.19 -5.54
N SER A 92 0.94 4.57 -5.46
CA SER A 92 2.15 5.08 -6.10
C SER A 92 2.13 4.92 -7.61
N PHE A 93 1.54 3.83 -8.12
CA PHE A 93 1.45 3.56 -9.56
C PHE A 93 0.38 4.42 -10.27
N PHE A 94 -0.76 4.65 -9.61
CA PHE A 94 -1.88 5.42 -10.12
C PHE A 94 -1.98 6.77 -9.40
N PRO A 95 -1.29 7.83 -9.87
CA PRO A 95 -1.18 9.09 -9.12
C PRO A 95 -2.50 9.84 -8.95
N PHE A 96 -3.51 9.56 -9.77
CA PHE A 96 -4.82 10.23 -9.73
C PHE A 96 -5.96 9.32 -9.28
N ALA A 97 -5.67 8.08 -8.89
CA ALA A 97 -6.68 7.14 -8.45
C ALA A 97 -7.04 7.32 -6.98
N ASN A 98 -8.28 6.95 -6.64
CA ASN A 98 -8.69 6.62 -5.28
C ASN A 98 -8.60 5.11 -5.10
N ILE A 99 -7.97 4.69 -4.03
CA ILE A 99 -7.76 3.28 -3.70
C ILE A 99 -8.71 2.92 -2.56
N PHE A 100 -9.52 1.91 -2.78
CA PHE A 100 -10.45 1.38 -1.80
C PHE A 100 -10.09 -0.06 -1.46
N SER A 101 -10.33 -0.46 -0.24
CA SER A 101 -10.24 -1.86 0.16
C SER A 101 -11.34 -2.23 1.15
N ILE A 102 -11.68 -3.50 1.16
CA ILE A 102 -12.57 -4.11 2.15
C ILE A 102 -11.83 -5.25 2.84
N ASP A 103 -11.94 -5.36 4.16
CA ASP A 103 -11.36 -6.44 4.95
C ASP A 103 -12.33 -6.84 6.06
N ILE A 104 -12.35 -8.12 6.42
CA ILE A 104 -13.17 -8.62 7.53
C ILE A 104 -12.68 -8.11 8.89
N PHE A 105 -11.41 -7.76 8.98
CA PHE A 105 -10.80 -7.17 10.16
C PHE A 105 -10.74 -5.64 10.05
N ASP A 106 -10.62 -4.95 11.19
CA ASP A 106 -10.40 -3.51 11.20
C ASP A 106 -8.97 -3.20 10.75
N LYS A 107 -8.85 -2.55 9.61
CA LYS A 107 -7.60 -2.15 8.98
C LYS A 107 -7.49 -0.64 8.77
N THR A 108 -8.32 0.13 9.45
CA THR A 108 -8.37 1.60 9.31
C THR A 108 -7.05 2.31 9.62
N PHE A 109 -6.16 1.67 10.40
CA PHE A 109 -4.79 2.16 10.62
C PHE A 109 -4.04 2.45 9.32
N HIS A 110 -4.33 1.71 8.23
CA HIS A 110 -3.67 1.85 6.93
C HIS A 110 -4.33 2.89 6.01
N GLU A 111 -5.38 3.56 6.47
CA GLU A 111 -5.98 4.67 5.72
C GLU A 111 -4.99 5.84 5.63
N GLU A 112 -4.98 6.47 4.49
CA GLU A 112 -4.22 7.68 4.20
C GLU A 112 -4.87 8.44 3.04
N ASN A 113 -4.32 9.58 2.65
CA ASN A 113 -4.82 10.30 1.49
C ASN A 113 -4.93 9.37 0.27
N ARG A 114 -6.07 9.31 -0.36
CA ARG A 114 -6.45 8.45 -1.49
C ARG A 114 -6.55 6.95 -1.18
N ILE A 115 -6.40 6.52 0.09
CA ILE A 115 -6.65 5.14 0.52
C ILE A 115 -7.75 5.13 1.57
N LYS A 116 -8.86 4.46 1.25
CA LYS A 116 -10.01 4.25 2.15
C LYS A 116 -10.28 2.76 2.35
N ILE A 117 -10.48 2.36 3.60
CA ILE A 117 -10.65 0.96 3.98
C ILE A 117 -11.96 0.78 4.72
N PHE A 118 -12.75 -0.21 4.30
CA PHE A 118 -14.00 -0.57 4.92
C PHE A 118 -13.87 -1.92 5.61
N LYS A 119 -14.40 -2.01 6.82
CA LYS A 119 -14.57 -3.30 7.49
C LYS A 119 -15.84 -3.96 7.01
N GLY A 120 -15.73 -5.19 6.52
CA GLY A 120 -16.88 -5.95 6.02
C GLY A 120 -16.44 -7.19 5.27
N SER A 121 -17.43 -8.00 4.86
CA SER A 121 -17.22 -9.19 4.04
C SER A 121 -17.59 -8.91 2.59
N GLN A 122 -16.89 -9.52 1.66
CA GLN A 122 -17.23 -9.46 0.23
C GLN A 122 -18.49 -10.24 -0.14
N ILE A 123 -19.01 -11.07 0.78
CA ILE A 123 -20.18 -11.93 0.58
C ILE A 123 -21.42 -11.45 1.35
N ASP A 124 -21.32 -10.40 2.11
CA ASP A 124 -22.43 -9.80 2.85
C ASP A 124 -23.09 -8.65 1.97
#